data_4558383bb05864500f817a33a670b137
#
_entry.id   4558383bb05864500f817a33a670b137
#
_cell.length_a   1.000
_cell.length_b   1.000
_cell.length_c   1.000
_cell.angle_alpha   90.00
_cell.angle_beta   90.00
_cell.angle_gamma   90.00
#
_symmetry.space_group_name_H-M   'P 1'
#
loop_
_entity.id
_entity.type
_entity.pdbx_description
1 polymer ?
#
loop_
_entity_poly.entity_id
_entity_poly.type
_entity_poly.pdbx_seq_one_letter_code
_entity_poly.pdbx_strand_id
1 'polypeptide(L)'
;MSKIKWPAAVSISGGLLLVATVIGAANKVALDFEPTITKFLVGDGLSSNYTEEDLAQGGELTTNICENGIVLLKNTDNALPTENWNINIFGFGGSDNGWYYQGNGSGAGSSSGRISLTKAFQDWGWTINEDLATAYNTCGLSNRVPVTEDAATNYQIRETNLNFVTSRLDAAKSFSDQALIVISRYGGEGNDLPKFQYKNISGTVSVDTTRHYNELSVEEEQMVEAVCNKFSKVYVLFNCCNVMEMGFLEKYPSIKAALFMPMGGNAGSYAVPKIMGGLVSPSGKLADTIAYDFTSAPSYANMSYESFDERLTSKRFSDRKGEYIQYTCYQEDIYIGYYWYETADKEGYWDNAGGYSSIVQYPFGYGLSYSSFDWEISSKKVLNDGDFSN
;
A
#
# COMPACT_ATOMS: atom_id res chain seq x y z
N MET A 1 72.30 5.46 -6.86
CA MET A 1 71.49 5.87 -5.72
C MET A 1 72.00 7.18 -5.16
N SER A 2 71.36 8.32 -5.44
CA SER A 2 71.73 9.61 -4.88
C SER A 2 71.43 9.63 -3.40
N LYS A 3 72.46 9.84 -2.54
CA LYS A 3 72.21 9.99 -1.09
C LYS A 3 71.50 11.31 -0.85
N ILE A 4 70.24 11.22 -0.41
CA ILE A 4 69.51 12.39 0.06
C ILE A 4 70.31 13.00 1.21
N LYS A 5 70.66 14.28 1.07
CA LYS A 5 71.44 14.98 2.10
C LYS A 5 70.58 15.15 3.36
N TRP A 6 71.20 14.83 4.54
CA TRP A 6 70.53 14.86 5.84
C TRP A 6 69.62 16.11 6.08
N PRO A 7 69.99 17.31 5.73
CA PRO A 7 69.12 18.49 5.88
C PRO A 7 67.85 18.42 5.07
N ALA A 8 67.88 17.88 3.87
CA ALA A 8 66.69 17.71 3.03
C ALA A 8 65.74 16.65 3.60
N ALA A 9 66.28 15.55 4.12
CA ALA A 9 65.46 14.52 4.77
C ALA A 9 64.79 15.05 6.03
N VAL A 10 65.45 15.83 6.85
CA VAL A 10 64.88 16.45 8.06
C VAL A 10 63.83 17.50 7.68
N SER A 11 64.02 18.28 6.65
CA SER A 11 63.05 19.26 6.17
C SER A 11 61.80 18.60 5.61
N ILE A 12 61.92 17.52 4.85
CA ILE A 12 60.77 16.75 4.32
C ILE A 12 60.02 16.08 5.45
N SER A 13 60.68 15.44 6.40
CA SER A 13 60.07 14.80 7.54
C SER A 13 59.36 15.81 8.44
N GLY A 14 59.95 16.99 8.66
CA GLY A 14 59.34 18.09 9.42
C GLY A 14 58.10 18.64 8.72
N GLY A 15 58.16 18.78 7.40
CA GLY A 15 56.98 19.20 6.60
C GLY A 15 55.86 18.21 6.65
N LEU A 16 56.14 16.90 6.52
CA LEU A 16 55.12 15.86 6.64
C LEU A 16 54.50 15.79 8.03
N LEU A 17 55.31 15.96 9.08
CA LEU A 17 54.82 16.00 10.45
C LEU A 17 53.91 17.22 10.68
N LEU A 18 54.26 18.37 10.15
CA LEU A 18 53.45 19.57 10.26
C LEU A 18 52.07 19.37 9.56
N VAL A 19 52.09 18.82 8.34
CA VAL A 19 50.85 18.54 7.60
C VAL A 19 49.98 17.52 8.37
N ALA A 20 50.55 16.45 8.89
CA ALA A 20 49.84 15.46 9.68
C ALA A 20 49.26 16.06 10.95
N THR A 21 50.00 16.96 11.62
CA THR A 21 49.53 17.66 12.82
C THR A 21 48.38 18.63 12.49
N VAL A 22 48.47 19.35 11.37
CA VAL A 22 47.39 20.26 10.93
C VAL A 22 46.11 19.47 10.57
N ILE A 23 46.24 18.37 9.84
CA ILE A 23 45.10 17.50 9.50
C ILE A 23 44.52 16.89 10.77
N GLY A 24 45.34 16.41 11.70
CA GLY A 24 44.92 15.86 12.96
C GLY A 24 44.17 16.88 13.84
N ALA A 25 44.69 18.10 13.88
CA ALA A 25 44.05 19.20 14.60
C ALA A 25 42.70 19.61 13.94
N ALA A 26 42.67 19.70 12.62
CA ALA A 26 41.44 19.99 11.88
C ALA A 26 40.36 18.91 12.08
N ASN A 27 40.76 17.64 12.00
CA ASN A 27 39.87 16.52 12.27
C ASN A 27 39.35 16.53 13.73
N LYS A 28 40.25 16.81 14.69
CA LYS A 28 39.83 16.93 16.09
C LYS A 28 38.84 18.06 16.29
N VAL A 29 39.07 19.23 15.72
CA VAL A 29 38.14 20.34 15.77
C VAL A 29 36.81 19.96 15.11
N ALA A 30 36.83 19.30 13.95
CA ALA A 30 35.63 18.87 13.27
C ALA A 30 34.82 17.86 14.13
N LEU A 31 35.49 16.91 14.79
CA LEU A 31 34.84 15.97 15.69
C LEU A 31 34.36 16.61 17.00
N ASP A 32 35.15 17.48 17.61
CA ASP A 32 34.77 18.17 18.86
C ASP A 32 33.57 19.13 18.64
N PHE A 33 33.43 19.70 17.42
CA PHE A 33 32.33 20.58 17.05
C PHE A 33 31.27 19.90 16.16
N GLU A 34 31.40 18.59 15.90
CA GLU A 34 30.42 17.84 15.08
C GLU A 34 28.97 18.05 15.54
N PRO A 35 28.63 18.01 16.83
CA PRO A 35 27.26 18.29 17.27
C PRO A 35 26.82 19.73 16.94
N THR A 36 27.75 20.70 17.05
CA THR A 36 27.47 22.12 16.74
C THR A 36 27.36 22.35 15.24
N ILE A 37 28.23 21.72 14.45
CA ILE A 37 28.22 21.79 12.99
C ILE A 37 26.96 21.12 12.46
N THR A 38 26.64 19.93 12.97
CA THR A 38 25.42 19.21 12.62
C THR A 38 24.18 20.03 12.98
N LYS A 39 24.13 20.60 14.17
CA LYS A 39 23.06 21.48 14.60
C LYS A 39 22.93 22.74 13.70
N PHE A 40 24.03 23.31 13.25
CA PHE A 40 24.03 24.47 12.36
C PHE A 40 23.64 24.15 10.92
N LEU A 41 24.07 22.98 10.40
CA LEU A 41 23.80 22.56 9.02
C LEU A 41 22.47 21.86 8.87
N VAL A 42 22.06 21.08 9.87
CA VAL A 42 20.81 20.29 9.85
C VAL A 42 19.70 21.00 10.64
N GLY A 43 20.07 22.01 11.43
CA GLY A 43 19.19 22.65 12.41
C GLY A 43 19.13 21.86 13.72
N ASP A 44 18.61 22.47 14.77
CA ASP A 44 18.05 21.71 15.90
C ASP A 44 17.04 20.78 15.25
N GLY A 45 17.31 19.46 15.28
CA GLY A 45 16.41 18.49 14.68
C GLY A 45 15.02 18.96 15.03
N LEU A 46 14.18 19.20 14.03
CA LEU A 46 12.89 19.84 14.20
C LEU A 46 12.25 19.30 15.47
N SER A 47 12.45 20.00 16.59
CA SER A 47 11.59 19.78 17.73
C SER A 47 10.23 20.17 17.19
N SER A 48 9.41 19.18 16.90
CA SER A 48 8.06 19.42 16.46
C SER A 48 7.39 20.18 17.61
N ASN A 49 7.31 21.50 17.46
CA ASN A 49 6.54 22.35 18.37
C ASN A 49 5.04 22.18 18.11
N TYR A 50 4.63 20.97 17.62
CA TYR A 50 3.23 20.64 17.42
C TYR A 50 2.55 20.55 18.79
N THR A 51 1.51 21.33 18.95
CA THR A 51 0.59 21.24 20.07
C THR A 51 -0.32 20.03 19.92
N GLU A 52 -1.01 19.62 20.98
CA GLU A 52 -2.06 18.60 20.88
C GLU A 52 -3.17 19.03 19.93
N GLU A 53 -3.45 20.32 19.83
CA GLU A 53 -4.42 20.88 18.88
C GLU A 53 -3.96 20.70 17.43
N ASP A 54 -2.68 20.94 17.12
CA ASP A 54 -2.13 20.72 15.77
C ASP A 54 -2.23 19.23 15.35
N LEU A 55 -1.95 18.33 16.30
CA LEU A 55 -2.08 16.89 16.07
C LEU A 55 -3.54 16.46 15.84
N ALA A 56 -4.48 17.06 16.58
CA ALA A 56 -5.90 16.81 16.40
C ALA A 56 -6.38 17.31 15.05
N GLN A 57 -6.01 18.53 14.65
CA GLN A 57 -6.33 19.10 13.33
C GLN A 57 -5.72 18.27 12.19
N GLY A 58 -4.48 17.80 12.35
CA GLY A 58 -3.85 16.89 11.39
C GLY A 58 -4.59 15.56 11.26
N GLY A 59 -5.07 15.00 12.36
CA GLY A 59 -5.91 13.80 12.38
C GLY A 59 -7.27 14.02 11.68
N GLU A 60 -7.91 15.13 11.91
CA GLU A 60 -9.16 15.51 11.25
C GLU A 60 -8.96 15.68 9.74
N LEU A 61 -7.92 16.37 9.32
CA LEU A 61 -7.57 16.55 7.92
C LEU A 61 -7.30 15.19 7.25
N THR A 62 -6.57 14.30 7.91
CA THR A 62 -6.30 12.93 7.41
C THR A 62 -7.59 12.14 7.23
N THR A 63 -8.52 12.24 8.18
CA THR A 63 -9.84 11.62 8.09
C THR A 63 -10.61 12.17 6.89
N ASN A 64 -10.66 13.49 6.72
CA ASN A 64 -11.35 14.15 5.60
C ASN A 64 -10.76 13.75 4.24
N ILE A 65 -9.44 13.62 4.14
CA ILE A 65 -8.79 13.12 2.92
C ILE A 65 -9.28 11.69 2.61
N CYS A 66 -9.34 10.82 3.60
CA CYS A 66 -9.80 9.44 3.41
C CYS A 66 -11.30 9.36 3.11
N GLU A 67 -12.15 10.21 3.70
CA GLU A 67 -13.58 10.30 3.38
C GLU A 67 -13.81 10.63 1.91
N ASN A 68 -12.97 11.47 1.33
CA ASN A 68 -13.04 11.85 -0.08
C ASN A 68 -12.27 10.89 -1.00
N GLY A 69 -11.32 10.12 -0.46
CA GLY A 69 -10.44 9.25 -1.24
C GLY A 69 -10.86 7.79 -1.28
N ILE A 70 -11.66 7.31 -0.33
CA ILE A 70 -12.19 5.93 -0.36
C ILE A 70 -13.13 5.76 -1.55
N VAL A 71 -12.86 4.71 -2.32
CA VAL A 71 -13.64 4.38 -3.52
C VAL A 71 -14.66 3.31 -3.20
N LEU A 72 -15.94 3.57 -3.46
CA LEU A 72 -16.98 2.56 -3.44
C LEU A 72 -16.98 1.80 -4.78
N LEU A 73 -16.50 0.55 -4.77
CA LEU A 73 -16.37 -0.29 -5.98
C LEU A 73 -17.66 -1.04 -6.32
N LYS A 74 -18.40 -1.46 -5.31
CA LYS A 74 -19.62 -2.25 -5.45
C LYS A 74 -20.62 -1.83 -4.40
N ASN A 75 -21.89 -1.74 -4.76
CA ASN A 75 -23.01 -1.50 -3.83
C ASN A 75 -24.31 -2.10 -4.38
N THR A 76 -24.41 -3.42 -4.30
CA THR A 76 -25.58 -4.16 -4.79
C THR A 76 -26.75 -4.00 -3.81
N ASP A 77 -27.94 -3.79 -4.34
CA ASP A 77 -29.18 -3.61 -3.59
C ASP A 77 -29.14 -2.43 -2.58
N ASN A 78 -28.30 -1.42 -2.83
CA ASN A 78 -28.05 -0.31 -1.91
C ASN A 78 -27.71 -0.80 -0.49
N ALA A 79 -26.85 -1.82 -0.40
CA ALA A 79 -26.51 -2.44 0.88
C ALA A 79 -25.72 -1.52 1.81
N LEU A 80 -25.08 -0.49 1.26
CA LEU A 80 -24.55 0.66 1.98
C LEU A 80 -25.27 1.94 1.53
N PRO A 81 -25.53 2.90 2.43
CA PRO A 81 -25.24 2.81 3.86
C PRO A 81 -26.11 1.78 4.56
N THR A 82 -25.57 1.14 5.62
CA THR A 82 -26.35 0.19 6.42
C THR A 82 -26.93 0.86 7.66
N GLU A 83 -28.17 0.48 8.01
CA GLU A 83 -28.82 0.90 9.26
C GLU A 83 -28.44 0.02 10.46
N ASN A 84 -27.90 -1.18 10.22
CA ASN A 84 -27.42 -2.07 11.28
C ASN A 84 -25.95 -1.78 11.57
N TRP A 85 -25.68 -1.23 12.75
CA TRP A 85 -24.34 -0.84 13.18
C TRP A 85 -23.66 -1.90 14.06
N ASN A 86 -24.07 -3.17 13.94
CA ASN A 86 -23.37 -4.32 14.54
C ASN A 86 -22.56 -5.03 13.45
N ILE A 87 -21.25 -5.14 13.60
CA ILE A 87 -20.38 -5.66 12.53
C ILE A 87 -19.39 -6.71 13.04
N ASN A 88 -19.28 -7.82 12.30
CA ASN A 88 -18.19 -8.77 12.43
C ASN A 88 -17.07 -8.36 11.48
N ILE A 89 -15.82 -8.23 11.96
CA ILE A 89 -14.67 -7.91 11.15
C ILE A 89 -13.82 -9.17 11.01
N PHE A 90 -13.75 -9.71 9.79
CA PHE A 90 -12.95 -10.87 9.41
C PHE A 90 -11.73 -10.44 8.62
N GLY A 91 -10.68 -11.24 8.70
CA GLY A 91 -9.41 -11.02 8.01
C GLY A 91 -8.38 -10.38 8.94
N PHE A 92 -7.17 -10.94 8.89
CA PHE A 92 -6.05 -10.43 9.69
C PHE A 92 -5.79 -8.95 9.40
N GLY A 93 -6.02 -8.51 8.15
CA GLY A 93 -5.91 -7.11 7.74
C GLY A 93 -6.78 -6.13 8.54
N GLY A 94 -7.87 -6.60 9.17
CA GLY A 94 -8.76 -5.79 10.02
C GLY A 94 -8.33 -5.68 11.48
N SER A 95 -7.33 -6.46 11.91
CA SER A 95 -6.79 -6.43 13.26
C SER A 95 -5.82 -5.27 13.49
N ASP A 96 -5.57 -4.93 14.74
CA ASP A 96 -4.61 -3.88 15.11
C ASP A 96 -3.18 -4.20 14.65
N ASN A 97 -2.85 -5.49 14.51
CA ASN A 97 -1.56 -5.97 14.05
C ASN A 97 -1.49 -6.17 12.53
N GLY A 98 -2.63 -6.25 11.85
CA GLY A 98 -2.76 -6.50 10.42
C GLY A 98 -3.06 -5.27 9.58
N TRP A 99 -3.63 -4.23 10.18
CA TRP A 99 -3.97 -2.99 9.49
C TRP A 99 -2.73 -2.20 9.05
N TYR A 100 -2.66 -1.83 7.78
CA TYR A 100 -1.61 -0.97 7.26
C TYR A 100 -2.03 0.50 7.32
N TYR A 101 -1.37 1.26 8.18
CA TYR A 101 -1.53 2.72 8.29
C TYR A 101 -0.75 3.47 7.22
N GLN A 102 0.40 2.93 6.87
CA GLN A 102 1.35 3.53 5.94
C GLN A 102 2.21 2.43 5.29
N GLY A 103 2.76 2.72 4.11
CA GLY A 103 3.81 1.92 3.50
C GLY A 103 5.19 2.23 4.07
N ASN A 104 6.21 1.68 3.44
CA ASN A 104 7.60 2.08 3.66
C ASN A 104 7.89 3.39 2.92
N GLY A 105 8.87 4.15 3.42
CA GLY A 105 9.39 5.31 2.74
C GLY A 105 9.57 6.51 3.64
N SER A 106 10.14 7.57 3.07
CA SER A 106 10.45 8.82 3.76
C SER A 106 9.21 9.59 4.24
N GLY A 107 8.03 9.29 3.70
CA GLY A 107 6.74 9.81 4.17
C GLY A 107 6.13 9.04 5.33
N ALA A 108 6.79 7.99 5.82
CA ALA A 108 6.30 7.22 6.95
C ALA A 108 6.29 8.04 8.24
N GLY A 109 5.11 8.26 8.79
CA GLY A 109 4.91 9.05 10.00
C GLY A 109 5.15 8.25 11.29
N SER A 110 5.02 8.96 12.43
CA SER A 110 5.05 8.35 13.76
C SER A 110 4.00 7.25 13.91
N SER A 111 4.32 6.22 14.71
CA SER A 111 3.33 5.22 15.14
C SER A 111 2.44 5.71 16.30
N SER A 112 2.73 6.89 16.84
CA SER A 112 1.94 7.49 17.93
C SER A 112 0.58 7.97 17.41
N GLY A 113 -0.47 7.74 18.19
CA GLY A 113 -1.82 8.22 17.87
C GLY A 113 -2.52 7.47 16.74
N ARG A 114 -2.06 6.27 16.37
CA ARG A 114 -2.74 5.42 15.38
C ARG A 114 -4.09 4.95 15.86
N ILE A 115 -5.10 5.11 15.03
CA ILE A 115 -6.46 4.65 15.28
C ILE A 115 -6.66 3.33 14.52
N SER A 116 -6.85 2.24 15.25
CA SER A 116 -7.15 0.95 14.63
C SER A 116 -8.55 0.97 13.99
N LEU A 117 -8.78 0.05 13.06
CA LEU A 117 -10.08 -0.07 12.41
C LEU A 117 -11.18 -0.37 13.42
N THR A 118 -10.93 -1.28 14.37
CA THR A 118 -11.87 -1.64 15.44
C THR A 118 -12.23 -0.45 16.31
N LYS A 119 -11.21 0.32 16.73
CA LYS A 119 -11.42 1.56 17.50
C LYS A 119 -12.21 2.59 16.67
N ALA A 120 -11.93 2.73 15.39
CA ALA A 120 -12.64 3.66 14.54
C ALA A 120 -14.15 3.35 14.49
N PHE A 121 -14.53 2.07 14.36
CA PHE A 121 -15.92 1.65 14.40
C PHE A 121 -16.56 1.99 15.75
N GLN A 122 -15.91 1.66 16.87
CA GLN A 122 -16.42 1.94 18.22
C GLN A 122 -16.60 3.44 18.50
N ASP A 123 -15.61 4.27 18.13
CA ASP A 123 -15.65 5.72 18.35
C ASP A 123 -16.80 6.39 17.56
N TRP A 124 -17.22 5.78 16.44
CA TRP A 124 -18.37 6.23 15.64
C TRP A 124 -19.67 5.52 15.97
N GLY A 125 -19.76 4.86 17.14
CA GLY A 125 -20.98 4.31 17.68
C GLY A 125 -21.39 2.93 17.17
N TRP A 126 -20.50 2.25 16.42
CA TRP A 126 -20.75 0.87 16.00
C TRP A 126 -20.44 -0.10 17.15
N THR A 127 -21.15 -1.20 17.17
CA THR A 127 -20.85 -2.35 18.02
C THR A 127 -20.08 -3.37 17.19
N ILE A 128 -18.85 -3.68 17.60
CA ILE A 128 -18.03 -4.71 16.97
C ILE A 128 -18.14 -6.03 17.74
N ASN A 129 -17.85 -7.14 17.07
CA ASN A 129 -17.70 -8.44 17.73
C ASN A 129 -16.32 -8.50 18.42
N GLU A 130 -16.30 -8.18 19.72
CA GLU A 130 -15.06 -8.08 20.52
C GLU A 130 -14.33 -9.42 20.63
N ASP A 131 -15.05 -10.55 20.73
CA ASP A 131 -14.43 -11.88 20.80
C ASP A 131 -13.70 -12.20 19.51
N LEU A 132 -14.28 -11.85 18.35
CA LEU A 132 -13.67 -12.03 17.04
C LEU A 132 -12.46 -11.09 16.87
N ALA A 133 -12.58 -9.83 17.24
CA ALA A 133 -11.51 -8.85 17.17
C ALA A 133 -10.31 -9.26 18.07
N THR A 134 -10.60 -9.69 19.31
CA THR A 134 -9.59 -10.21 20.23
C THR A 134 -8.88 -11.45 19.65
N ALA A 135 -9.63 -12.37 19.04
CA ALA A 135 -9.06 -13.56 18.44
C ALA A 135 -8.06 -13.20 17.31
N TYR A 136 -8.39 -12.26 16.43
CA TYR A 136 -7.47 -11.80 15.40
C TYR A 136 -6.26 -11.04 15.97
N ASN A 137 -6.44 -10.23 17.02
CA ASN A 137 -5.35 -9.51 17.67
C ASN A 137 -4.36 -10.44 18.40
N THR A 138 -4.80 -11.65 18.79
CA THR A 138 -4.00 -12.63 19.53
C THR A 138 -3.64 -13.88 18.73
N CYS A 139 -3.87 -13.90 17.42
CA CYS A 139 -3.61 -15.06 16.56
C CYS A 139 -2.13 -15.38 16.32
N GLY A 140 -1.23 -14.54 16.79
CA GLY A 140 0.23 -14.71 16.64
C GLY A 140 0.82 -14.17 15.34
N LEU A 141 -0.01 -13.59 14.46
CA LEU A 141 0.44 -12.90 13.25
C LEU A 141 0.77 -11.43 13.54
N SER A 142 1.65 -10.81 12.75
CA SER A 142 1.94 -9.39 12.82
C SER A 142 2.47 -8.87 11.48
N ASN A 143 1.91 -7.76 11.01
CA ASN A 143 2.45 -6.96 9.90
C ASN A 143 3.43 -5.88 10.38
N ARG A 144 3.64 -5.77 11.68
CA ARG A 144 4.58 -4.82 12.30
C ARG A 144 6.01 -5.38 12.31
N VAL A 145 6.41 -6.05 11.27
CA VAL A 145 7.79 -6.47 11.10
C VAL A 145 8.60 -5.24 10.69
N PRO A 146 9.78 -4.99 11.29
CA PRO A 146 10.63 -3.92 10.84
C PRO A 146 10.89 -4.07 9.34
N VAL A 147 10.80 -2.96 8.61
CA VAL A 147 11.15 -2.95 7.19
C VAL A 147 12.61 -3.35 7.08
N THR A 148 12.87 -4.37 6.31
CA THR A 148 14.22 -4.87 6.02
C THR A 148 14.52 -4.65 4.54
N GLU A 149 15.78 -4.79 4.15
CA GLU A 149 16.16 -4.82 2.73
C GLU A 149 15.68 -6.12 2.03
N ASP A 150 15.14 -7.05 2.81
CA ASP A 150 14.61 -8.31 2.32
C ASP A 150 13.14 -8.15 1.90
N ALA A 151 12.92 -8.04 0.59
CA ALA A 151 11.58 -7.96 0.00
C ALA A 151 10.68 -9.13 0.43
N ALA A 152 11.24 -10.34 0.54
CA ALA A 152 10.49 -11.52 0.95
C ALA A 152 9.87 -11.37 2.35
N THR A 153 10.56 -10.67 3.26
CA THR A 153 10.03 -10.38 4.60
C THR A 153 8.93 -9.33 4.56
N ASN A 154 9.10 -8.27 3.77
CA ASN A 154 8.17 -7.14 3.70
C ASN A 154 6.85 -7.52 3.05
N TYR A 155 6.90 -8.33 1.98
CA TYR A 155 5.74 -8.66 1.16
C TYR A 155 5.06 -9.99 1.52
N GLN A 156 5.33 -10.56 2.69
CA GLN A 156 4.59 -11.74 3.13
C GLN A 156 3.12 -11.42 3.32
N ILE A 157 2.26 -12.19 2.64
CA ILE A 157 0.84 -12.16 2.90
C ILE A 157 0.57 -13.00 4.15
N ARG A 158 -0.15 -12.42 5.09
CA ARG A 158 -0.45 -13.03 6.39
C ARG A 158 -1.95 -13.09 6.57
N GLU A 159 -2.47 -14.31 6.67
CA GLU A 159 -3.86 -14.57 7.02
C GLU A 159 -3.94 -15.82 7.90
N THR A 160 -5.01 -15.94 8.66
CA THR A 160 -5.29 -17.08 9.53
C THR A 160 -5.75 -18.28 8.69
N ASN A 161 -5.54 -19.49 9.21
CA ASN A 161 -5.98 -20.69 8.50
C ASN A 161 -7.52 -20.87 8.57
N LEU A 162 -8.04 -21.73 7.68
CA LEU A 162 -9.48 -21.99 7.57
C LEU A 162 -10.12 -22.44 8.90
N ASN A 163 -9.43 -23.26 9.71
CA ASN A 163 -9.98 -23.73 10.98
C ASN A 163 -10.18 -22.59 11.98
N PHE A 164 -9.29 -21.60 11.99
CA PHE A 164 -9.45 -20.39 12.80
C PHE A 164 -10.74 -19.67 12.44
N VAL A 165 -11.04 -19.50 11.16
CA VAL A 165 -12.23 -18.82 10.66
C VAL A 165 -13.48 -19.63 10.98
N THR A 166 -13.53 -20.90 10.54
CA THR A 166 -14.73 -21.74 10.63
C THR A 166 -15.19 -22.00 12.05
N SER A 167 -14.26 -22.12 13.01
CA SER A 167 -14.60 -22.29 14.44
C SER A 167 -15.31 -21.09 15.06
N ARG A 168 -15.32 -19.92 14.40
CA ARG A 168 -15.91 -18.66 14.89
C ARG A 168 -17.17 -18.22 14.15
N LEU A 169 -17.49 -18.84 13.01
CA LEU A 169 -18.58 -18.41 12.16
C LEU A 169 -19.96 -18.43 12.86
N ASP A 170 -20.24 -19.46 13.67
CA ASP A 170 -21.55 -19.59 14.33
C ASP A 170 -21.74 -18.50 15.39
N ALA A 171 -20.73 -18.25 16.21
CA ALA A 171 -20.77 -17.19 17.20
C ALA A 171 -20.85 -15.81 16.51
N ALA A 172 -20.07 -15.58 15.47
CA ALA A 172 -20.12 -14.34 14.71
C ALA A 172 -21.48 -14.11 14.05
N LYS A 173 -22.11 -15.15 13.46
CA LYS A 173 -23.44 -15.06 12.88
C LYS A 173 -24.51 -14.78 13.92
N SER A 174 -24.35 -15.29 15.13
CA SER A 174 -25.28 -15.02 16.25
C SER A 174 -25.17 -13.58 16.75
N PHE A 175 -23.98 -12.95 16.63
CA PHE A 175 -23.75 -11.56 16.98
C PHE A 175 -24.37 -10.59 15.96
N SER A 176 -24.14 -10.80 14.66
CA SER A 176 -24.67 -9.96 13.58
C SER A 176 -24.85 -10.77 12.29
N ASP A 177 -25.79 -10.37 11.45
CA ASP A 177 -26.00 -10.93 10.11
C ASP A 177 -25.06 -10.34 9.05
N GLN A 178 -24.21 -9.37 9.44
CA GLN A 178 -23.26 -8.67 8.60
C GLN A 178 -21.81 -9.03 8.93
N ALA A 179 -21.01 -9.11 7.88
CA ALA A 179 -19.57 -9.32 7.97
C ALA A 179 -18.81 -8.33 7.08
N LEU A 180 -17.75 -7.74 7.60
CA LEU A 180 -16.74 -7.00 6.86
C LEU A 180 -15.49 -7.87 6.73
N ILE A 181 -15.09 -8.18 5.51
CA ILE A 181 -13.82 -8.84 5.21
C ILE A 181 -12.80 -7.76 4.88
N VAL A 182 -11.65 -7.79 5.52
CA VAL A 182 -10.55 -6.85 5.28
C VAL A 182 -9.38 -7.56 4.63
N ILE A 183 -9.07 -7.16 3.41
CA ILE A 183 -7.90 -7.62 2.66
C ILE A 183 -6.86 -6.52 2.68
N SER A 184 -5.63 -6.83 3.06
CA SER A 184 -4.56 -5.84 3.13
C SER A 184 -3.34 -6.28 2.34
N ARG A 185 -2.69 -5.31 1.67
CA ARG A 185 -1.44 -5.53 0.95
C ARG A 185 -0.46 -4.43 1.28
N TYR A 186 0.78 -4.86 1.52
CA TYR A 186 1.89 -3.95 1.70
C TYR A 186 2.32 -3.36 0.36
N GLY A 187 2.74 -2.11 0.37
CA GLY A 187 3.38 -1.41 -0.71
C GLY A 187 4.16 -0.23 -0.15
N GLY A 188 5.22 0.20 -0.82
CA GLY A 188 6.02 1.31 -0.32
C GLY A 188 7.28 1.54 -1.12
N GLU A 189 7.97 2.61 -0.77
CA GLU A 189 9.21 3.06 -1.37
C GLU A 189 10.34 2.02 -1.19
N GLY A 190 11.21 1.94 -2.17
CA GLY A 190 12.47 1.19 -2.09
C GLY A 190 12.43 -0.26 -2.54
N ASN A 191 11.24 -0.81 -2.78
CA ASN A 191 11.09 -2.18 -3.28
C ASN A 191 9.94 -2.26 -4.29
N ASP A 192 10.18 -2.95 -5.41
CA ASP A 192 9.12 -3.30 -6.34
C ASP A 192 8.16 -4.31 -5.72
N LEU A 193 6.90 -4.33 -6.19
CA LEU A 193 5.97 -5.39 -5.84
C LEU A 193 6.52 -6.73 -6.38
N PRO A 194 6.47 -7.79 -5.57
CA PRO A 194 6.85 -9.11 -6.05
C PRO A 194 5.85 -9.61 -7.08
N LYS A 195 6.34 -10.42 -8.03
CA LYS A 195 5.50 -11.05 -9.04
C LYS A 195 4.59 -12.11 -8.43
N PHE A 196 5.14 -12.85 -7.46
CA PHE A 196 4.49 -13.99 -6.81
C PHE A 196 4.36 -13.76 -5.30
N GLN A 197 3.56 -14.61 -4.66
CA GLN A 197 3.30 -14.51 -3.23
C GLN A 197 4.43 -15.10 -2.41
N TYR A 198 4.85 -14.38 -1.37
CA TYR A 198 5.76 -14.91 -0.35
C TYR A 198 4.97 -15.50 0.81
N LYS A 199 5.35 -16.71 1.18
CA LYS A 199 4.78 -17.44 2.33
C LYS A 199 5.86 -17.76 3.34
N ASN A 200 5.52 -17.69 4.63
CA ASN A 200 6.39 -18.17 5.69
C ASN A 200 5.84 -19.49 6.23
N ILE A 201 6.60 -20.56 6.00
CA ILE A 201 6.26 -21.88 6.51
C ILE A 201 7.30 -22.24 7.58
N SER A 202 6.89 -22.18 8.85
CA SER A 202 7.72 -22.57 10.00
C SER A 202 9.09 -21.85 10.07
N GLY A 203 9.10 -20.55 9.78
CA GLY A 203 10.33 -19.74 9.78
C GLY A 203 11.13 -19.74 8.49
N THR A 204 10.69 -20.49 7.48
CA THR A 204 11.31 -20.47 6.14
C THR A 204 10.39 -19.74 5.18
N VAL A 205 10.93 -18.70 4.54
CA VAL A 205 10.22 -17.99 3.48
C VAL A 205 10.32 -18.79 2.19
N SER A 206 9.19 -19.00 1.54
CA SER A 206 9.09 -19.65 0.24
C SER A 206 8.24 -18.80 -0.70
N VAL A 207 8.46 -18.97 -2.01
CA VAL A 207 7.69 -18.29 -3.05
C VAL A 207 6.62 -19.26 -3.58
N ASP A 208 5.37 -18.81 -3.63
CA ASP A 208 4.28 -19.52 -4.30
C ASP A 208 4.16 -18.98 -5.73
N THR A 209 4.78 -19.64 -6.69
CA THR A 209 4.78 -19.25 -8.10
C THR A 209 3.46 -19.57 -8.82
N THR A 210 2.47 -20.11 -8.13
CA THR A 210 1.15 -20.41 -8.69
C THR A 210 0.17 -19.25 -8.52
N ARG A 211 0.53 -18.25 -7.74
CA ARG A 211 -0.30 -17.06 -7.46
C ARG A 211 0.51 -15.77 -7.56
N HIS A 212 -0.08 -14.77 -8.18
CA HIS A 212 0.47 -13.43 -8.20
C HIS A 212 0.30 -12.76 -6.83
N TYR A 213 1.17 -11.80 -6.51
CA TYR A 213 1.05 -11.04 -5.27
C TYR A 213 -0.29 -10.29 -5.15
N ASN A 214 -0.85 -9.89 -6.28
CA ASN A 214 -2.09 -9.13 -6.35
C ASN A 214 -3.36 -9.98 -6.30
N GLU A 215 -3.24 -11.31 -6.30
CA GLU A 215 -4.36 -12.24 -6.06
C GLU A 215 -4.60 -12.45 -4.56
N LEU A 216 -5.74 -13.04 -4.21
CA LEU A 216 -5.96 -13.57 -2.87
C LEU A 216 -4.98 -14.73 -2.60
N SER A 217 -4.45 -14.82 -1.38
CA SER A 217 -3.77 -16.02 -0.93
C SER A 217 -4.76 -17.18 -0.74
N VAL A 218 -4.25 -18.39 -0.61
CA VAL A 218 -5.09 -19.57 -0.36
C VAL A 218 -5.91 -19.39 0.92
N GLU A 219 -5.30 -18.84 1.98
CA GLU A 219 -5.94 -18.60 3.26
C GLU A 219 -7.00 -17.51 3.16
N GLU A 220 -6.73 -16.44 2.41
CA GLU A 220 -7.72 -15.38 2.16
C GLU A 220 -8.89 -15.89 1.32
N GLU A 221 -8.64 -16.68 0.27
CA GLU A 221 -9.69 -17.26 -0.55
C GLU A 221 -10.60 -18.19 0.28
N GLN A 222 -10.01 -19.05 1.11
CA GLN A 222 -10.75 -19.91 2.03
C GLN A 222 -11.57 -19.14 3.04
N MET A 223 -11.03 -18.05 3.60
CA MET A 223 -11.76 -17.17 4.49
C MET A 223 -12.94 -16.51 3.77
N VAL A 224 -12.71 -15.91 2.60
CA VAL A 224 -13.77 -15.28 1.80
C VAL A 224 -14.88 -16.28 1.51
N GLU A 225 -14.56 -17.48 1.06
CA GLU A 225 -15.54 -18.53 0.77
C GLU A 225 -16.34 -18.92 2.03
N ALA A 226 -15.66 -19.15 3.15
CA ALA A 226 -16.31 -19.56 4.40
C ALA A 226 -17.25 -18.47 4.93
N VAL A 227 -16.82 -17.21 4.91
CA VAL A 227 -17.65 -16.06 5.34
C VAL A 227 -18.80 -15.85 4.39
N CYS A 228 -18.58 -15.88 3.07
CA CYS A 228 -19.64 -15.70 2.07
C CYS A 228 -20.69 -16.80 2.09
N ASN A 229 -20.33 -18.01 2.45
CA ASN A 229 -21.27 -19.14 2.63
C ASN A 229 -22.08 -19.01 3.93
N LYS A 230 -21.57 -18.30 4.94
CA LYS A 230 -22.25 -18.14 6.24
C LYS A 230 -23.13 -16.89 6.31
N PHE A 231 -22.70 -15.81 5.69
CA PHE A 231 -23.35 -14.49 5.78
C PHE A 231 -24.02 -14.12 4.46
N SER A 232 -25.19 -13.51 4.54
CA SER A 232 -25.91 -12.99 3.36
C SER A 232 -25.57 -11.53 3.03
N LYS A 233 -24.98 -10.81 3.99
CA LYS A 233 -24.52 -9.42 3.83
C LYS A 233 -23.04 -9.36 4.17
N VAL A 234 -22.22 -9.45 3.14
CA VAL A 234 -20.76 -9.35 3.24
C VAL A 234 -20.30 -8.05 2.57
N TYR A 235 -19.46 -7.33 3.26
CA TYR A 235 -18.74 -6.18 2.75
C TYR A 235 -17.25 -6.52 2.64
N VAL A 236 -16.56 -5.96 1.65
CA VAL A 236 -15.12 -6.13 1.50
C VAL A 236 -14.44 -4.77 1.58
N LEU A 237 -13.40 -4.67 2.36
CA LEU A 237 -12.54 -3.50 2.46
C LEU A 237 -11.12 -3.88 2.05
N PHE A 238 -10.61 -3.21 1.01
CA PHE A 238 -9.22 -3.32 0.61
C PHE A 238 -8.42 -2.21 1.28
N ASN A 239 -7.48 -2.57 2.14
CA ASN A 239 -6.47 -1.67 2.70
C ASN A 239 -5.14 -1.90 1.97
N CYS A 240 -5.03 -1.34 0.76
CA CYS A 240 -3.95 -1.61 -0.18
C CYS A 240 -3.49 -0.33 -0.87
N CYS A 241 -2.18 -0.17 -1.09
CA CYS A 241 -1.63 0.90 -1.94
C CYS A 241 -1.52 0.51 -3.41
N ASN A 242 -1.63 -0.77 -3.72
CA ASN A 242 -1.50 -1.35 -5.05
C ASN A 242 -2.84 -1.93 -5.50
N VAL A 243 -2.98 -2.10 -6.82
CA VAL A 243 -4.11 -2.80 -7.39
C VAL A 243 -4.16 -4.26 -6.94
N MET A 244 -5.36 -4.83 -6.92
CA MET A 244 -5.64 -6.23 -6.62
C MET A 244 -6.51 -6.82 -7.71
N GLU A 245 -6.41 -8.12 -7.94
CA GLU A 245 -7.36 -8.87 -8.75
C GLU A 245 -8.62 -9.09 -7.92
N MET A 246 -9.72 -8.45 -8.32
CA MET A 246 -10.94 -8.37 -7.52
C MET A 246 -12.10 -9.17 -8.10
N GLY A 247 -11.86 -10.04 -9.07
CA GLY A 247 -12.91 -10.86 -9.73
C GLY A 247 -13.76 -11.68 -8.76
N PHE A 248 -13.20 -12.03 -7.59
CA PHE A 248 -13.96 -12.75 -6.56
C PHE A 248 -15.16 -11.97 -6.00
N LEU A 249 -15.17 -10.63 -6.11
CA LEU A 249 -16.31 -9.80 -5.70
C LEU A 249 -17.60 -10.13 -6.47
N GLU A 250 -17.47 -10.68 -7.67
CA GLU A 250 -18.61 -11.08 -8.51
C GLU A 250 -18.99 -12.54 -8.32
N LYS A 251 -18.04 -13.37 -7.89
CA LYS A 251 -18.23 -14.81 -7.64
C LYS A 251 -19.24 -15.10 -6.53
N TYR A 252 -19.30 -14.23 -5.50
CA TYR A 252 -20.11 -14.45 -4.31
C TYR A 252 -21.27 -13.44 -4.24
N PRO A 253 -22.55 -13.85 -4.45
CA PRO A 253 -23.72 -12.95 -4.37
C PRO A 253 -23.94 -12.34 -2.98
N SER A 254 -23.37 -12.93 -1.93
CA SER A 254 -23.39 -12.41 -0.57
C SER A 254 -22.51 -11.18 -0.38
N ILE A 255 -21.51 -10.97 -1.24
CA ILE A 255 -20.72 -9.73 -1.24
C ILE A 255 -21.56 -8.59 -1.81
N LYS A 256 -22.10 -7.77 -0.93
CA LYS A 256 -23.03 -6.69 -1.27
C LYS A 256 -22.34 -5.37 -1.59
N ALA A 257 -21.24 -5.08 -0.92
CA ALA A 257 -20.46 -3.86 -1.19
C ALA A 257 -18.96 -4.11 -1.06
N ALA A 258 -18.19 -3.27 -1.75
CA ALA A 258 -16.74 -3.27 -1.66
C ALA A 258 -16.20 -1.85 -1.65
N LEU A 259 -15.25 -1.60 -0.75
CA LEU A 259 -14.54 -0.33 -0.56
C LEU A 259 -13.05 -0.54 -0.83
N PHE A 260 -12.45 0.40 -1.54
CA PHE A 260 -11.00 0.45 -1.74
C PHE A 260 -10.45 1.67 -1.01
N MET A 261 -9.56 1.42 -0.06
CA MET A 261 -8.94 2.43 0.77
C MET A 261 -7.42 2.23 0.73
N PRO A 262 -6.67 3.17 0.14
CA PRO A 262 -5.23 3.21 0.32
C PRO A 262 -4.86 3.40 1.80
N MET A 263 -3.58 3.28 2.13
CA MET A 263 -3.11 3.50 3.50
C MET A 263 -3.41 4.92 3.96
N GLY A 264 -4.26 5.04 4.98
CA GLY A 264 -4.86 6.32 5.37
C GLY A 264 -4.14 7.07 6.50
N GLY A 265 -2.88 6.75 6.81
CA GLY A 265 -2.18 7.37 7.93
C GLY A 265 -2.80 7.04 9.29
N ASN A 266 -2.52 7.86 10.30
CA ASN A 266 -2.87 7.52 11.69
C ASN A 266 -4.38 7.57 11.99
N ALA A 267 -5.16 8.40 11.29
CA ALA A 267 -6.58 8.64 11.59
C ALA A 267 -7.54 8.30 10.44
N GLY A 268 -7.02 7.91 9.28
CA GLY A 268 -7.87 7.65 8.10
C GLY A 268 -8.87 6.51 8.26
N SER A 269 -8.60 5.56 9.17
CA SER A 269 -9.55 4.49 9.51
C SER A 269 -10.93 4.99 9.95
N TYR A 270 -11.03 6.20 10.48
CA TYR A 270 -12.30 6.83 10.85
C TYR A 270 -13.26 7.02 9.67
N ALA A 271 -12.75 7.17 8.45
CA ALA A 271 -13.58 7.33 7.27
C ALA A 271 -14.45 6.09 6.97
N VAL A 272 -13.96 4.89 7.30
CA VAL A 272 -14.65 3.64 6.98
C VAL A 272 -16.02 3.52 7.65
N PRO A 273 -16.15 3.58 9.00
CA PRO A 273 -17.44 3.49 9.66
C PRO A 273 -18.38 4.65 9.28
N LYS A 274 -17.86 5.84 9.00
CA LYS A 274 -18.64 7.00 8.58
C LYS A 274 -19.29 6.77 7.22
N ILE A 275 -18.52 6.25 6.26
CA ILE A 275 -19.04 5.87 4.93
C ILE A 275 -20.04 4.73 5.08
N MET A 276 -19.68 3.64 5.75
CA MET A 276 -20.57 2.47 5.87
C MET A 276 -21.88 2.79 6.59
N GLY A 277 -21.88 3.71 7.54
CA GLY A 277 -23.07 4.17 8.27
C GLY A 277 -23.81 5.34 7.62
N GLY A 278 -23.35 5.84 6.46
CA GLY A 278 -24.03 6.92 5.72
C GLY A 278 -23.83 8.33 6.28
N LEU A 279 -22.89 8.52 7.20
CA LEU A 279 -22.52 9.85 7.69
C LEU A 279 -21.75 10.65 6.62
N VAL A 280 -21.11 9.95 5.71
CA VAL A 280 -20.39 10.49 4.56
C VAL A 280 -20.77 9.69 3.31
N SER A 281 -21.11 10.38 2.22
CA SER A 281 -21.30 9.75 0.91
C SER A 281 -19.95 9.58 0.22
N PRO A 282 -19.56 8.38 -0.22
CA PRO A 282 -18.29 8.17 -0.88
C PRO A 282 -18.23 8.92 -2.20
N SER A 283 -17.08 9.55 -2.49
CA SER A 283 -16.85 10.31 -3.72
C SER A 283 -15.53 9.97 -4.41
N GLY A 284 -14.71 9.11 -3.79
CA GLY A 284 -13.43 8.67 -4.33
C GLY A 284 -13.55 8.01 -5.69
N LYS A 285 -12.50 8.19 -6.51
CA LYS A 285 -12.37 7.61 -7.84
C LYS A 285 -11.05 6.89 -7.95
N LEU A 286 -11.05 5.75 -8.65
CA LEU A 286 -9.82 5.01 -8.89
C LEU A 286 -8.83 5.85 -9.71
N ALA A 287 -7.61 5.91 -9.24
CA ALA A 287 -6.49 6.51 -9.96
C ALA A 287 -5.73 5.48 -10.82
N ASP A 288 -6.31 4.28 -10.95
CA ASP A 288 -5.73 3.17 -11.69
C ASP A 288 -6.81 2.34 -12.36
N THR A 289 -6.41 1.50 -13.33
CA THR A 289 -7.27 0.50 -13.96
C THR A 289 -7.11 -0.82 -13.24
N ILE A 290 -8.20 -1.46 -12.84
CA ILE A 290 -8.20 -2.77 -12.19
C ILE A 290 -8.65 -3.82 -13.20
N ALA A 291 -7.72 -4.66 -13.64
CA ALA A 291 -7.98 -5.78 -14.52
C ALA A 291 -8.36 -7.03 -13.72
N TYR A 292 -9.09 -7.96 -14.37
CA TYR A 292 -9.35 -9.28 -13.80
C TYR A 292 -8.09 -10.13 -13.67
N ASP A 293 -7.15 -9.94 -14.61
CA ASP A 293 -5.86 -10.62 -14.65
C ASP A 293 -4.75 -9.58 -14.83
N PHE A 294 -3.92 -9.44 -13.80
CA PHE A 294 -2.84 -8.46 -13.78
C PHE A 294 -1.77 -8.74 -14.84
N THR A 295 -1.65 -9.96 -15.34
CA THR A 295 -0.72 -10.30 -16.42
C THR A 295 -1.07 -9.66 -17.76
N SER A 296 -2.28 -9.12 -17.89
CA SER A 296 -2.70 -8.35 -19.06
C SER A 296 -2.02 -6.97 -19.16
N ALA A 297 -1.40 -6.48 -18.09
CA ALA A 297 -0.64 -5.25 -18.12
C ALA A 297 0.71 -5.45 -18.82
N PRO A 298 1.11 -4.57 -19.75
CA PRO A 298 2.38 -4.72 -20.49
C PRO A 298 3.59 -4.60 -19.55
N SER A 299 3.48 -3.84 -18.46
CA SER A 299 4.50 -3.71 -17.43
C SER A 299 4.76 -4.99 -16.63
N TYR A 300 3.83 -5.97 -16.66
CA TYR A 300 3.97 -7.22 -15.92
C TYR A 300 5.26 -7.99 -16.27
N ALA A 301 5.67 -7.96 -17.54
CA ALA A 301 6.89 -8.64 -17.98
C ALA A 301 8.15 -8.10 -17.28
N ASN A 302 8.19 -6.82 -16.97
CA ASN A 302 9.31 -6.11 -16.37
C ASN A 302 9.14 -5.86 -14.86
N MET A 303 8.07 -6.34 -14.28
CA MET A 303 7.74 -6.17 -12.88
C MET A 303 8.61 -7.07 -12.01
N SER A 304 9.05 -6.56 -10.86
CA SER A 304 9.82 -7.23 -9.82
C SER A 304 11.25 -7.64 -10.20
N TYR A 305 12.09 -7.84 -9.19
CA TYR A 305 13.48 -8.28 -9.34
C TYR A 305 13.61 -9.66 -9.99
N GLU A 306 12.59 -10.50 -9.88
CA GLU A 306 12.55 -11.87 -10.41
C GLU A 306 12.27 -11.92 -11.91
N SER A 307 11.81 -10.82 -12.50
CA SER A 307 11.55 -10.70 -13.93
C SER A 307 12.78 -10.26 -14.74
N PHE A 308 13.84 -9.81 -14.09
CA PHE A 308 15.05 -9.46 -14.80
C PHE A 308 15.78 -10.72 -15.25
N ASP A 309 15.85 -10.91 -16.54
CA ASP A 309 16.81 -11.84 -17.14
C ASP A 309 18.21 -11.53 -16.56
N GLU A 310 18.92 -12.55 -16.08
CA GLU A 310 20.27 -12.38 -15.54
C GLU A 310 21.21 -11.61 -16.50
N ARG A 311 20.90 -11.60 -17.79
CA ARG A 311 21.60 -10.81 -18.82
C ARG A 311 21.36 -9.31 -18.69
N LEU A 312 20.27 -8.90 -18.02
CA LEU A 312 19.90 -7.52 -17.82
C LEU A 312 20.40 -6.96 -16.47
N THR A 313 20.84 -7.84 -15.58
CA THR A 313 21.49 -7.44 -14.32
C THR A 313 22.98 -7.41 -14.51
N SER A 314 23.58 -6.23 -14.66
CA SER A 314 25.03 -6.10 -14.65
C SER A 314 25.53 -5.97 -13.21
N LYS A 315 26.58 -6.73 -12.84
CA LYS A 315 27.29 -6.47 -11.59
C LYS A 315 27.79 -5.04 -11.61
N ARG A 316 27.38 -4.25 -10.66
CA ARG A 316 27.91 -2.91 -10.50
C ARG A 316 29.38 -3.00 -10.18
N PHE A 317 30.17 -2.12 -10.81
CA PHE A 317 31.62 -1.98 -10.70
C PHE A 317 32.23 -2.56 -9.41
N SER A 318 33.35 -3.19 -9.55
CA SER A 318 34.03 -4.09 -8.61
C SER A 318 34.31 -3.58 -7.18
N ASP A 319 33.96 -2.37 -6.87
CA ASP A 319 34.14 -1.71 -5.57
C ASP A 319 32.94 -1.81 -4.62
N ARG A 320 31.77 -2.25 -5.09
CA ARG A 320 30.57 -2.42 -4.28
C ARG A 320 30.07 -3.87 -4.25
N LYS A 321 30.85 -4.75 -3.61
CA LYS A 321 30.46 -6.05 -3.05
C LYS A 321 29.28 -6.79 -3.72
N GLY A 322 29.27 -6.89 -5.05
CA GLY A 322 28.29 -7.73 -5.74
C GLY A 322 26.87 -7.17 -5.83
N GLU A 323 26.68 -5.89 -5.57
CA GLU A 323 25.41 -5.21 -5.87
C GLU A 323 25.17 -5.19 -7.39
N TYR A 324 23.94 -5.52 -7.79
CA TYR A 324 23.52 -5.47 -9.18
C TYR A 324 23.01 -4.09 -9.52
N ILE A 325 23.37 -3.56 -10.69
CA ILE A 325 22.71 -2.38 -11.23
C ILE A 325 21.34 -2.84 -11.73
N GLN A 326 20.31 -2.28 -11.14
CA GLN A 326 18.96 -2.40 -11.64
C GLN A 326 18.72 -1.29 -12.66
N TYR A 327 18.03 -1.63 -13.73
CA TYR A 327 17.56 -0.67 -14.70
C TYR A 327 16.14 -1.01 -15.10
N THR A 328 15.37 0.00 -15.40
CA THR A 328 13.99 -0.15 -15.91
C THR A 328 14.03 -0.05 -17.42
N CYS A 329 13.43 -1.02 -18.09
CA CYS A 329 13.22 -1.00 -19.52
C CYS A 329 11.76 -0.68 -19.79
N TYR A 330 11.46 0.53 -20.23
CA TYR A 330 10.10 0.97 -20.56
C TYR A 330 9.66 0.40 -21.91
N GLN A 331 9.47 -0.92 -21.98
CA GLN A 331 9.01 -1.59 -23.21
C GLN A 331 7.60 -1.18 -23.59
N GLU A 332 6.79 -0.84 -22.60
CA GLU A 332 5.42 -0.36 -22.72
C GLU A 332 5.32 1.08 -23.25
N ASP A 333 6.43 1.84 -23.25
CA ASP A 333 6.47 3.25 -23.65
C ASP A 333 5.40 4.06 -22.90
N ILE A 334 4.49 4.72 -23.62
CA ILE A 334 3.37 5.49 -23.04
C ILE A 334 2.17 4.62 -22.63
N TYR A 335 2.16 3.34 -23.02
CA TYR A 335 1.01 2.45 -22.83
C TYR A 335 1.03 1.79 -21.45
N ILE A 336 0.83 2.58 -20.39
CA ILE A 336 0.73 2.15 -19.00
C ILE A 336 -0.68 2.43 -18.46
N GLY A 337 -1.17 1.60 -17.51
CA GLY A 337 -2.47 1.76 -16.90
C GLY A 337 -3.58 1.93 -17.94
N TYR A 338 -4.43 2.95 -17.78
CA TYR A 338 -5.54 3.19 -18.69
C TYR A 338 -5.11 3.53 -20.14
N TYR A 339 -3.92 4.10 -20.35
CA TYR A 339 -3.40 4.32 -21.71
C TYR A 339 -3.26 3.02 -22.49
N TRP A 340 -2.88 1.93 -21.80
CA TRP A 340 -2.85 0.61 -22.42
C TRP A 340 -4.24 0.07 -22.66
N TYR A 341 -5.04 -0.06 -21.60
CA TYR A 341 -6.32 -0.76 -21.67
C TYR A 341 -7.31 -0.08 -22.63
N GLU A 342 -7.41 1.26 -22.58
CA GLU A 342 -8.29 2.02 -23.45
C GLU A 342 -7.81 2.00 -24.92
N THR A 343 -6.50 2.08 -25.14
CA THR A 343 -5.95 2.03 -26.52
C THR A 343 -6.10 0.63 -27.09
N ALA A 344 -5.81 -0.41 -26.32
CA ALA A 344 -5.94 -1.80 -26.76
C ALA A 344 -7.39 -2.13 -27.15
N ASP A 345 -8.37 -1.64 -26.39
CA ASP A 345 -9.79 -1.76 -26.72
C ASP A 345 -10.11 -1.02 -28.02
N LYS A 346 -9.69 0.24 -28.14
CA LYS A 346 -9.92 1.08 -29.32
C LYS A 346 -9.35 0.48 -30.60
N GLU A 347 -8.21 -0.21 -30.49
CA GLU A 347 -7.54 -0.88 -31.63
C GLU A 347 -8.06 -2.32 -31.87
N GLY A 348 -9.08 -2.77 -31.13
CA GLY A 348 -9.68 -4.10 -31.27
C GLY A 348 -8.82 -5.25 -30.72
N TYR A 349 -7.83 -4.96 -29.89
CA TYR A 349 -6.93 -5.97 -29.33
C TYR A 349 -7.68 -7.00 -28.46
N TRP A 350 -8.74 -6.54 -27.77
CA TRP A 350 -9.56 -7.37 -26.90
C TRP A 350 -10.75 -8.07 -27.58
N ASP A 351 -11.02 -7.84 -28.88
CA ASP A 351 -12.20 -8.37 -29.56
C ASP A 351 -12.34 -9.89 -29.46
N ASN A 352 -11.23 -10.61 -29.60
CA ASN A 352 -11.21 -12.06 -29.51
C ASN A 352 -11.19 -12.58 -28.05
N ALA A 353 -11.00 -11.69 -27.08
CA ALA A 353 -10.99 -12.03 -25.65
C ALA A 353 -12.33 -11.70 -24.97
N GLY A 354 -13.34 -11.28 -25.71
CA GLY A 354 -14.67 -10.93 -25.19
C GLY A 354 -14.85 -9.42 -24.97
N GLY A 355 -13.92 -8.60 -25.45
CA GLY A 355 -13.97 -7.14 -25.37
C GLY A 355 -13.44 -6.58 -24.04
N TYR A 356 -13.47 -5.26 -23.91
CA TYR A 356 -12.92 -4.49 -22.79
C TYR A 356 -13.41 -5.00 -21.41
N SER A 357 -14.70 -5.22 -21.25
CA SER A 357 -15.31 -5.66 -19.98
C SER A 357 -14.92 -7.07 -19.53
N SER A 358 -14.30 -7.87 -20.41
CA SER A 358 -13.75 -9.18 -20.03
C SER A 358 -12.33 -9.07 -19.47
N ILE A 359 -11.67 -7.95 -19.69
CA ILE A 359 -10.29 -7.70 -19.28
C ILE A 359 -10.28 -6.75 -18.08
N VAL A 360 -11.04 -5.66 -18.15
CA VAL A 360 -11.08 -4.61 -17.14
C VAL A 360 -12.32 -4.73 -16.29
N GLN A 361 -12.12 -4.94 -14.99
CA GLN A 361 -13.20 -4.98 -14.00
C GLN A 361 -13.65 -3.57 -13.60
N TYR A 362 -12.68 -2.72 -13.25
CA TYR A 362 -12.93 -1.33 -12.89
C TYR A 362 -12.00 -0.41 -13.67
N PRO A 363 -12.54 0.45 -14.56
CA PRO A 363 -11.72 1.38 -15.33
C PRO A 363 -11.15 2.50 -14.45
N PHE A 364 -10.13 3.18 -14.94
CA PHE A 364 -9.63 4.42 -14.38
C PHE A 364 -10.78 5.43 -14.16
N GLY A 365 -10.78 6.09 -13.02
CA GLY A 365 -11.82 7.05 -12.66
C GLY A 365 -13.14 6.42 -12.16
N TYR A 366 -13.21 5.08 -12.07
CA TYR A 366 -14.39 4.41 -11.53
C TYR A 366 -14.56 4.67 -10.05
N GLY A 367 -15.81 4.77 -9.61
CA GLY A 367 -16.22 4.89 -8.22
C GLY A 367 -17.70 5.23 -8.14
N LEU A 368 -18.39 4.53 -7.27
CA LEU A 368 -19.81 4.76 -6.97
C LEU A 368 -19.97 5.81 -5.86
N SER A 369 -21.19 6.27 -5.68
CA SER A 369 -21.59 7.15 -4.57
C SER A 369 -22.98 6.72 -4.09
N TYR A 370 -23.42 7.23 -2.95
CA TYR A 370 -24.82 7.11 -2.51
C TYR A 370 -25.74 8.08 -3.24
N SER A 371 -25.14 9.07 -3.94
CA SER A 371 -25.87 10.01 -4.79
C SER A 371 -25.59 9.73 -6.25
N SER A 372 -26.57 9.96 -7.12
CA SER A 372 -26.43 9.94 -8.57
C SER A 372 -26.53 11.35 -9.13
N PHE A 373 -25.83 11.59 -10.24
CA PHE A 373 -25.83 12.87 -10.95
C PHE A 373 -26.08 12.64 -12.42
N ASP A 374 -27.02 13.40 -12.97
CA ASP A 374 -27.23 13.45 -14.42
C ASP A 374 -26.33 14.54 -15.01
N TRP A 375 -25.55 14.17 -16.00
CA TRP A 375 -24.62 15.07 -16.68
C TRP A 375 -25.14 15.41 -18.06
N GLU A 376 -25.23 16.70 -18.37
CA GLU A 376 -25.61 17.19 -19.68
C GLU A 376 -24.53 18.15 -20.21
N ILE A 377 -24.14 17.95 -21.47
CA ILE A 377 -23.25 18.88 -22.17
C ILE A 377 -24.11 20.02 -22.69
N SER A 378 -24.11 21.15 -21.98
CA SER A 378 -24.90 22.34 -22.34
C SER A 378 -24.37 23.05 -23.61
N SER A 379 -23.05 22.96 -23.88
CA SER A 379 -22.43 23.52 -25.07
C SER A 379 -21.12 22.84 -25.42
N LYS A 380 -20.80 22.76 -26.68
CA LYS A 380 -19.50 22.29 -27.21
C LYS A 380 -18.90 23.38 -28.08
N LYS A 381 -17.71 23.86 -27.72
CA LYS A 381 -16.91 24.77 -28.55
C LYS A 381 -15.74 23.96 -29.15
N VAL A 382 -15.63 23.98 -30.46
CA VAL A 382 -14.44 23.47 -31.12
C VAL A 382 -13.40 24.59 -31.13
N LEU A 383 -12.29 24.36 -30.46
CA LEU A 383 -11.15 25.29 -30.44
C LEU A 383 -10.28 25.01 -31.68
N ASN A 384 -9.88 26.06 -32.35
CA ASN A 384 -8.92 25.97 -33.47
C ASN A 384 -7.53 26.27 -32.96
N ASP A 385 -6.48 25.96 -33.75
CA ASP A 385 -5.06 26.07 -33.32
C ASP A 385 -4.64 27.46 -32.81
N GLY A 386 -5.39 28.52 -33.02
CA GLY A 386 -5.13 29.86 -32.49
C GLY A 386 -5.78 30.14 -31.13
N ASP A 387 -6.67 29.29 -30.63
CA ASP A 387 -7.45 29.54 -29.38
C ASP A 387 -6.64 29.29 -28.11
N PHE A 388 -5.43 28.71 -28.20
CA PHE A 388 -4.53 28.40 -27.09
C PHE A 388 -3.40 29.45 -26.94
N SER A 389 -3.40 30.53 -27.65
CA SER A 389 -2.31 31.51 -27.71
C SER A 389 -2.46 32.69 -26.73
N ASN A 390 -3.11 32.49 -25.56
CA ASN A 390 -3.16 33.49 -24.51
C ASN A 390 -2.84 32.86 -23.15
#